data_306cb603cc516428526224495e4148d4
#
_entry.id   306cb603cc516428526224495e4148d4
#
_cell.length_a   1.000
_cell.length_b   1.000
_cell.length_c   1.000
_cell.angle_alpha   90.00
_cell.angle_beta   90.00
_cell.angle_gamma   90.00
#
_symmetry.space_group_name_H-M   'P 1'
#
loop_
_entity.id
_entity.type
_entity.pdbx_description
1 polymer ?
#
loop_
_entity_poly.entity_id
_entity_poly.type
_entity_poly.pdbx_seq_one_letter_code
_entity_poly.pdbx_strand_id
1 'polypeptide(L)'
;MSKVYPDISHHHPVKDWNKIKASCPFIITKATQGTGYIDSTLKKIISECEKRKIPYWLYTYLNKGDELAQARFMVNTCKELIGKYFVGYILDVECSNKASNVQKALDYIEGQG
;
A
#
# COMPACT_ATOMS: atom_id res chain seq x y z
N MET A 1 21.63 8.40 -7.01
CA MET A 1 20.54 9.29 -7.43
C MET A 1 19.22 8.72 -6.95
N SER A 2 18.49 9.49 -6.20
CA SER A 2 17.19 9.03 -5.71
C SER A 2 16.12 9.21 -6.79
N LYS A 3 15.26 8.23 -6.92
CA LYS A 3 14.09 8.31 -7.78
C LYS A 3 12.89 8.80 -6.96
N VAL A 4 12.04 9.57 -7.58
CA VAL A 4 10.80 10.04 -6.95
C VAL A 4 9.67 9.12 -7.40
N TYR A 5 8.94 8.56 -6.44
CA TYR A 5 7.80 7.70 -6.70
C TYR A 5 6.55 8.35 -6.14
N PRO A 6 5.42 8.33 -6.86
CA PRO A 6 4.21 8.94 -6.35
C PRO A 6 3.58 8.11 -5.23
N ASP A 7 3.26 8.79 -4.14
CA ASP A 7 2.40 8.25 -3.09
C ASP A 7 0.97 8.68 -3.44
N ILE A 8 0.18 7.74 -3.92
CA ILE A 8 -1.15 8.00 -4.45
C ILE A 8 -2.21 7.52 -3.46
N SER A 9 -3.17 8.38 -3.16
CA SER A 9 -4.29 8.06 -2.28
C SER A 9 -5.40 9.10 -2.50
N HIS A 10 -6.47 9.06 -1.69
CA HIS A 10 -7.52 10.07 -1.79
C HIS A 10 -7.00 11.49 -1.48
N HIS A 11 -5.89 11.63 -0.74
CA HIS A 11 -5.24 12.92 -0.48
C HIS A 11 -4.47 13.44 -1.69
N HIS A 12 -4.03 12.55 -2.58
CA HIS A 12 -3.21 12.87 -3.75
C HIS A 12 -3.77 12.15 -4.98
N PRO A 13 -4.99 12.52 -5.44
CA PRO A 13 -5.62 11.81 -6.56
C PRO A 13 -4.85 12.00 -7.86
N VAL A 14 -4.81 10.93 -8.65
CA VAL A 14 -4.17 10.95 -9.96
C VAL A 14 -5.09 11.63 -10.97
N LYS A 15 -4.57 12.64 -11.65
CA LYS A 15 -5.30 13.37 -12.69
C LYS A 15 -5.03 12.83 -14.10
N ASP A 16 -3.84 12.28 -14.32
CA ASP A 16 -3.43 11.78 -15.65
C ASP A 16 -2.64 10.48 -15.51
N TRP A 17 -3.32 9.37 -15.69
CA TRP A 17 -2.73 8.03 -15.59
C TRP A 17 -1.72 7.74 -16.70
N ASN A 18 -1.93 8.31 -17.88
CA ASN A 18 -0.98 8.11 -18.99
C ASN A 18 0.36 8.76 -18.68
N LYS A 19 0.35 9.91 -18.04
CA LYS A 19 1.56 10.61 -17.61
C LYS A 19 2.28 9.81 -16.51
N ILE A 20 1.53 9.24 -15.57
CA ILE A 20 2.09 8.38 -14.52
C ILE A 20 2.80 7.18 -15.15
N LYS A 21 2.14 6.48 -16.07
CA LYS A 21 2.73 5.31 -16.73
C LYS A 21 4.00 5.68 -17.50
N ALA A 22 4.02 6.82 -18.16
CA ALA A 22 5.17 7.25 -18.96
C ALA A 22 6.37 7.66 -18.11
N SER A 23 6.16 8.19 -16.90
CA SER A 23 7.22 8.80 -16.10
C SER A 23 7.61 8.02 -14.83
N CYS A 24 6.81 7.04 -14.41
CA CYS A 24 7.03 6.34 -13.15
C CYS A 24 7.18 4.83 -13.36
N PRO A 25 8.27 4.20 -12.86
CA PRO A 25 8.45 2.75 -13.00
C PRO A 25 7.48 1.95 -12.15
N PHE A 26 7.00 2.51 -11.06
CA PHE A 26 5.96 1.93 -10.20
C PHE A 26 5.32 3.02 -9.34
N ILE A 27 4.22 2.70 -8.68
CA ILE A 27 3.58 3.61 -7.74
C ILE A 27 3.47 2.97 -6.36
N ILE A 28 3.35 3.81 -5.34
CA ILE A 28 3.08 3.40 -3.96
C ILE A 28 1.78 4.08 -3.55
N THR A 29 0.82 3.33 -3.06
CA THR A 29 -0.47 3.90 -2.67
C THR A 29 -0.94 3.38 -1.32
N LYS A 30 -1.60 4.26 -0.57
CA LYS A 30 -2.19 3.91 0.72
C LYS A 30 -3.36 2.95 0.53
N ALA A 31 -3.35 1.87 1.27
CA ALA A 31 -4.45 0.92 1.28
C ALA A 31 -5.34 1.11 2.52
N THR A 32 -4.72 1.07 3.70
CA THR A 32 -5.45 1.09 4.97
C THR A 32 -4.71 1.92 6.02
N GLN A 33 -5.39 2.14 7.14
CA GLN A 33 -4.79 2.72 8.35
C GLN A 33 -5.49 2.09 9.55
N GLY A 34 -4.71 1.59 10.51
CA GLY A 34 -5.29 0.88 11.65
C GLY A 34 -6.03 -0.38 11.21
N THR A 35 -7.10 -0.71 11.91
CA THR A 35 -7.91 -1.91 11.65
C THR A 35 -9.30 -1.61 11.11
N GLY A 36 -9.61 -0.35 10.79
CA GLY A 36 -10.95 0.04 10.35
C GLY A 36 -11.01 1.03 9.20
N TYR A 37 -9.88 1.61 8.80
CA TYR A 37 -9.88 2.59 7.72
C TYR A 37 -9.35 1.99 6.43
N ILE A 38 -10.12 2.12 5.36
CA ILE A 38 -9.75 1.73 4.01
C ILE A 38 -9.76 2.99 3.16
N ASP A 39 -8.67 3.24 2.41
CA ASP A 39 -8.59 4.41 1.55
C ASP A 39 -9.69 4.36 0.49
N SER A 40 -10.42 5.46 0.33
CA SER A 40 -11.58 5.53 -0.54
C SER A 40 -11.27 5.33 -2.02
N THR A 41 -10.00 5.54 -2.42
CA THR A 41 -9.58 5.39 -3.82
C THR A 41 -8.87 4.06 -4.09
N LEU A 42 -8.73 3.19 -3.09
CA LEU A 42 -7.95 1.94 -3.18
C LEU A 42 -8.36 1.08 -4.38
N LYS A 43 -9.65 0.75 -4.49
CA LYS A 43 -10.14 -0.11 -5.57
C LYS A 43 -9.89 0.49 -6.95
N LYS A 44 -10.12 1.79 -7.10
CA LYS A 44 -9.93 2.50 -8.36
C LYS A 44 -8.47 2.51 -8.77
N ILE A 45 -7.57 2.79 -7.82
CA ILE A 45 -6.13 2.85 -8.10
C ILE A 45 -5.61 1.46 -8.51
N ILE A 46 -5.99 0.41 -7.79
CA ILE A 46 -5.60 -0.96 -8.14
C ILE A 46 -6.11 -1.32 -9.54
N SER A 47 -7.37 -1.02 -9.82
CA SER A 47 -7.98 -1.29 -11.13
C SER A 47 -7.22 -0.57 -12.26
N GLU A 48 -6.89 0.71 -12.07
CA GLU A 48 -6.14 1.47 -13.07
C GLU A 48 -4.73 0.93 -13.27
N CYS A 49 -4.05 0.54 -12.18
CA CYS A 49 -2.71 -0.04 -12.28
C CYS A 49 -2.73 -1.37 -13.03
N GLU A 50 -3.68 -2.26 -12.72
CA GLU A 50 -3.79 -3.54 -13.41
C GLU A 50 -4.13 -3.36 -14.89
N LYS A 51 -5.07 -2.47 -15.19
CA LYS A 51 -5.48 -2.17 -16.56
C LYS A 51 -4.34 -1.59 -17.39
N ARG A 52 -3.50 -0.75 -16.80
CA ARG A 52 -2.42 -0.04 -17.48
C ARG A 52 -1.07 -0.73 -17.36
N LYS A 53 -1.01 -1.87 -16.67
CA LYS A 53 0.23 -2.64 -16.46
C LYS A 53 1.28 -1.83 -15.70
N ILE A 54 0.85 -1.12 -14.66
CA ILE A 54 1.74 -0.33 -13.80
C ILE A 54 1.99 -1.11 -12.51
N PRO A 55 3.25 -1.50 -12.20
CA PRO A 55 3.55 -2.13 -10.93
C PRO A 55 3.21 -1.22 -9.75
N TYR A 56 2.69 -1.79 -8.67
CA TYR A 56 2.28 -1.00 -7.52
C TYR A 56 2.56 -1.70 -6.21
N TRP A 57 2.86 -0.88 -5.19
CA TRP A 57 2.98 -1.29 -3.79
C TRP A 57 1.81 -0.73 -3.01
N LEU A 58 1.35 -1.48 -2.02
CA LEU A 58 0.28 -1.05 -1.13
C LEU A 58 0.83 -0.90 0.29
N TYR A 59 0.47 0.21 0.97
CA TYR A 59 0.94 0.41 2.32
C TYR A 59 -0.19 0.65 3.30
N THR A 60 0.06 0.31 4.56
CA THR A 60 -0.79 0.71 5.68
C THR A 60 -0.03 1.67 6.58
N TYR A 61 -0.69 2.74 6.99
CA TYR A 61 -0.18 3.62 8.02
C TYR A 61 -0.43 2.95 9.37
N LEU A 62 0.65 2.64 10.10
CA LEU A 62 0.53 1.97 11.38
C LEU A 62 0.21 2.94 12.49
N ASN A 63 -0.96 2.82 13.07
CA ASN A 63 -1.28 3.46 14.32
C ASN A 63 -0.54 2.75 15.45
N LYS A 64 -0.31 3.44 16.55
CA LYS A 64 0.31 2.86 17.74
C LYS A 64 -0.64 1.81 18.33
N GLY A 65 -0.13 0.62 18.63
CA GLY A 65 -0.95 -0.44 19.25
C GLY A 65 -0.66 -1.81 18.66
N ASP A 66 -1.71 -2.51 18.19
CA ASP A 66 -1.57 -3.85 17.61
C ASP A 66 -1.20 -3.77 16.13
N GLU A 67 0.08 -3.65 15.86
CA GLU A 67 0.59 -3.52 14.49
C GLU A 67 0.38 -4.79 13.66
N LEU A 68 0.46 -5.96 14.28
CA LEU A 68 0.18 -7.22 13.58
C LEU A 68 -1.27 -7.27 13.08
N ALA A 69 -2.23 -6.88 13.91
CA ALA A 69 -3.63 -6.84 13.49
C ALA A 69 -3.84 -5.87 12.32
N GLN A 70 -3.12 -4.75 12.32
CA GLN A 70 -3.19 -3.77 11.25
C GLN A 70 -2.64 -4.31 9.94
N ALA A 71 -1.53 -5.05 9.99
CA ALA A 71 -0.98 -5.72 8.81
C ALA A 71 -1.96 -6.77 8.26
N ARG A 72 -2.58 -7.55 9.13
CA ARG A 72 -3.60 -8.53 8.74
C ARG A 72 -4.80 -7.86 8.09
N PHE A 73 -5.24 -6.74 8.65
CA PHE A 73 -6.35 -5.99 8.09
C PHE A 73 -6.06 -5.53 6.66
N MET A 74 -4.86 -5.00 6.42
CA MET A 74 -4.44 -4.59 5.09
C MET A 74 -4.45 -5.76 4.10
N VAL A 75 -3.81 -6.88 4.46
CA VAL A 75 -3.73 -8.05 3.59
C VAL A 75 -5.11 -8.62 3.31
N ASN A 76 -5.95 -8.76 4.33
CA ASN A 76 -7.31 -9.30 4.16
C ASN A 76 -8.20 -8.38 3.31
N THR A 77 -7.99 -7.07 3.39
CA THR A 77 -8.71 -6.10 2.57
C THR A 77 -8.28 -6.19 1.11
N CYS A 78 -6.98 -6.33 0.86
CA CYS A 78 -6.40 -6.21 -0.48
C CYS A 78 -6.32 -7.51 -1.25
N LYS A 79 -6.29 -8.66 -0.60
CA LYS A 79 -5.99 -9.96 -1.25
C LYS A 79 -6.90 -10.31 -2.42
N GLU A 80 -8.15 -9.84 -2.41
CA GLU A 80 -9.10 -10.09 -3.50
C GLU A 80 -9.08 -9.00 -4.57
N LEU A 81 -8.39 -7.90 -4.31
CA LEU A 81 -8.30 -6.76 -5.22
C LEU A 81 -7.04 -6.79 -6.06
N ILE A 82 -5.95 -7.35 -5.52
CA ILE A 82 -4.64 -7.34 -6.19
C ILE A 82 -4.60 -8.33 -7.34
N GLY A 83 -3.73 -8.04 -8.31
CA GLY A 83 -3.58 -8.87 -9.50
C GLY A 83 -2.11 -9.00 -9.90
N LYS A 84 -1.88 -9.14 -11.20
CA LYS A 84 -0.57 -9.48 -11.78
C LYS A 84 0.52 -8.44 -11.51
N TYR A 85 0.14 -7.16 -11.41
CA TYR A 85 1.10 -6.07 -11.27
C TYR A 85 1.34 -5.63 -9.83
N PHE A 86 0.72 -6.31 -8.87
CA PHE A 86 1.01 -6.10 -7.46
C PHE A 86 2.43 -6.54 -7.13
N VAL A 87 3.21 -5.67 -6.47
CA VAL A 87 4.60 -5.95 -6.10
C VAL A 87 4.72 -6.41 -4.65
N GLY A 88 4.10 -5.71 -3.71
CA GLY A 88 4.21 -6.06 -2.31
C GLY A 88 3.52 -5.07 -1.37
N TYR A 89 3.54 -5.41 -0.08
CA TYR A 89 2.99 -4.59 0.98
C TYR A 89 4.09 -3.84 1.71
N ILE A 90 3.77 -2.64 2.19
CA ILE A 90 4.69 -1.78 2.95
C ILE A 90 4.02 -1.38 4.27
N LEU A 91 4.81 -1.34 5.34
CA LEU A 91 4.38 -0.79 6.62
C LEU A 91 4.97 0.61 6.79
N ASP A 92 4.10 1.61 6.94
CA ASP A 92 4.52 2.99 7.18
C ASP A 92 4.58 3.23 8.68
N VAL A 93 5.80 3.36 9.22
CA VAL A 93 6.07 3.43 10.66
C VAL A 93 6.41 4.86 11.04
N GLU A 94 5.41 5.64 11.48
CA GLU A 94 5.59 7.05 11.81
C GLU A 94 5.13 7.41 13.24
N CYS A 95 4.48 6.50 13.96
CA CYS A 95 3.84 6.77 15.26
C CYS A 95 4.59 6.18 16.45
N SER A 96 5.91 6.26 16.52
CA SER A 96 6.69 5.68 17.63
C SER A 96 6.27 4.26 17.96
N ASN A 97 6.06 3.44 16.94
CA ASN A 97 5.60 2.07 17.08
C ASN A 97 6.66 1.21 17.77
N LYS A 98 6.21 0.24 18.58
CA LYS A 98 7.10 -0.67 19.27
C LYS A 98 7.82 -1.58 18.28
N ALA A 99 9.15 -1.64 18.33
CA ALA A 99 9.95 -2.40 17.36
C ALA A 99 9.56 -3.88 17.29
N SER A 100 9.28 -4.52 18.44
CA SER A 100 8.85 -5.93 18.46
C SER A 100 7.50 -6.16 17.79
N ASN A 101 6.58 -5.20 17.90
CA ASN A 101 5.28 -5.27 17.24
C ASN A 101 5.41 -5.08 15.73
N VAL A 102 6.27 -4.14 15.31
CA VAL A 102 6.55 -3.91 13.89
C VAL A 102 7.19 -5.15 13.27
N GLN A 103 8.12 -5.79 13.98
CA GLN A 103 8.76 -7.01 13.48
C GLN A 103 7.75 -8.15 13.27
N LYS A 104 6.81 -8.33 14.19
CA LYS A 104 5.74 -9.33 14.00
C LYS A 104 4.89 -9.04 12.78
N ALA A 105 4.58 -7.77 12.53
CA ALA A 105 3.82 -7.35 11.36
C ALA A 105 4.61 -7.60 10.07
N LEU A 106 5.91 -7.30 10.05
CA LEU A 106 6.78 -7.56 8.91
C LEU A 106 6.87 -9.07 8.61
N ASP A 107 7.05 -9.89 9.65
CA ASP A 107 7.13 -11.34 9.48
C ASP A 107 5.84 -11.89 8.86
N TYR A 108 4.70 -11.37 9.30
CA TYR A 108 3.41 -11.76 8.73
C TYR A 108 3.33 -11.40 7.23
N ILE A 109 3.74 -10.19 6.87
CA ILE A 109 3.70 -9.73 5.48
C ILE A 109 4.64 -10.55 4.60
N GLU A 110 5.84 -10.84 5.07
CA GLU A 110 6.80 -11.67 4.31
C GLU A 110 6.23 -13.07 4.04
N GLY A 111 5.45 -13.61 4.98
CA GLY A 111 4.79 -14.90 4.81
C GLY A 111 3.67 -14.90 3.78
N GLN A 112 3.19 -13.74 3.35
CA GLN A 112 2.13 -13.66 2.34
C GLN A 112 2.67 -13.69 0.91
N GLY A 113 3.93 -13.72 0.76
CA GLY A 113 4.49 -13.86 -0.55
C GLY A 113 5.31 -12.92 -1.16
#